data_59be1ddf80ef11f5db814d7a6f2158a7
#
_entry.id   59be1ddf80ef11f5db814d7a6f2158a7
#
_cell.length_a   1.000
_cell.length_b   1.000
_cell.length_c   1.000
_cell.angle_alpha   90.00
_cell.angle_beta   90.00
_cell.angle_gamma   90.00
#
_symmetry.space_group_name_H-M   'P 1'
#
loop_
_entity.id
_entity.type
_entity.pdbx_description
1 polymer ?
#
loop_
_entity_poly.entity_id
_entity_poly.type
_entity_poly.pdbx_seq_one_letter_code
_entity_poly.pdbx_strand_id
1 'polypeptide(L)'
;VAAWDSGETRPAGFAEGFCKQFSIPYAVERLEEMLPLVDGVIVHTTNWDRHMEQAEPFVKAGKSVFIDKPVAGNQKDANLFLDWMKQGYRVTGGSVMRYCKEVAQFLAIPETERGRIYTAYSSIGVDDYNYGIHGYAMLAGIMGGGIQSVQYVGSSNQKQIVIEWSDGRIGLLTVGKTAWLPFHATVTTDKKVYQIAVDNMQIYRSMLERVMPYFSGKTDVPPVGMNEILEPEFAAMAARISWRDNGRKVFLTDLRHDDAG
;
A
#
# COMPACT_ATOMS: atom_id res chain seq x y z
N VAL A 1 -6.76 24.21 3.44
CA VAL A 1 -7.23 22.81 3.39
C VAL A 1 -8.56 22.77 2.65
N ALA A 2 -8.72 21.83 1.73
CA ALA A 2 -9.93 21.65 0.93
C ALA A 2 -10.28 20.15 0.84
N ALA A 3 -11.54 19.85 0.53
CA ALA A 3 -12.00 18.49 0.23
C ALA A 3 -12.80 18.49 -1.08
N TRP A 4 -12.65 17.38 -1.79
CA TRP A 4 -13.37 17.04 -3.01
C TRP A 4 -13.82 15.58 -2.96
N ASP A 5 -14.93 15.26 -3.59
CA ASP A 5 -15.44 13.91 -3.74
C ASP A 5 -15.80 13.64 -5.21
N SER A 6 -15.45 12.46 -5.72
CA SER A 6 -15.71 12.08 -7.12
C SER A 6 -17.19 11.84 -7.43
N GLY A 7 -18.02 11.68 -6.42
CA GLY A 7 -19.43 11.30 -6.56
C GLY A 7 -19.66 9.83 -6.95
N GLU A 8 -18.60 9.02 -7.10
CA GLU A 8 -18.74 7.62 -7.54
C GLU A 8 -19.32 6.71 -6.45
N THR A 9 -18.98 6.96 -5.18
CA THR A 9 -19.36 6.05 -4.07
C THR A 9 -20.08 6.75 -2.93
N ARG A 10 -20.14 8.07 -2.95
CA ARG A 10 -20.78 8.90 -1.93
C ARG A 10 -21.95 9.65 -2.51
N PRO A 11 -22.98 9.96 -1.70
CA PRO A 11 -24.11 10.77 -2.17
C PRO A 11 -23.69 12.21 -2.45
N ALA A 12 -24.46 12.90 -3.30
CA ALA A 12 -24.29 14.34 -3.54
C ALA A 12 -24.30 15.11 -2.21
N GLY A 13 -23.44 16.12 -2.09
CA GLY A 13 -23.28 16.91 -0.86
C GLY A 13 -22.37 16.25 0.20
N PHE A 14 -21.73 15.12 -0.11
CA PHE A 14 -20.84 14.46 0.86
C PHE A 14 -19.63 15.32 1.23
N ALA A 15 -18.97 15.94 0.25
CA ALA A 15 -17.80 16.79 0.50
C ALA A 15 -18.15 18.00 1.38
N GLU A 16 -19.28 18.65 1.15
CA GLU A 16 -19.76 19.77 1.96
C GLU A 16 -20.11 19.34 3.39
N GLY A 17 -20.79 18.19 3.54
CA GLY A 17 -21.09 17.60 4.85
C GLY A 17 -19.83 17.27 5.63
N PHE A 18 -18.85 16.69 4.97
CA PHE A 18 -17.54 16.36 5.55
C PHE A 18 -16.78 17.64 5.96
N CYS A 19 -16.72 18.62 5.09
CA CYS A 19 -16.10 19.92 5.39
C CYS A 19 -16.74 20.58 6.61
N LYS A 20 -18.06 20.59 6.69
CA LYS A 20 -18.79 21.13 7.85
C LYS A 20 -18.48 20.36 9.13
N GLN A 21 -18.47 19.03 9.08
CA GLN A 21 -18.22 18.17 10.23
C GLN A 21 -16.80 18.37 10.81
N PHE A 22 -15.80 18.54 9.95
CA PHE A 22 -14.39 18.63 10.35
C PHE A 22 -13.80 20.05 10.26
N SER A 23 -14.64 21.08 10.08
CA SER A 23 -14.22 22.48 9.98
C SER A 23 -13.18 22.72 8.88
N ILE A 24 -13.34 22.03 7.73
CA ILE A 24 -12.51 22.22 6.54
C ILE A 24 -13.06 23.44 5.77
N PRO A 25 -12.22 24.44 5.44
CA PRO A 25 -12.70 25.70 4.88
C PRO A 25 -13.39 25.60 3.52
N TYR A 26 -12.96 24.66 2.68
CA TYR A 26 -13.39 24.60 1.29
C TYR A 26 -13.87 23.20 0.91
N ALA A 27 -15.12 23.08 0.47
CA ALA A 27 -15.61 21.98 -0.36
C ALA A 27 -15.62 22.47 -1.80
N VAL A 28 -15.00 21.75 -2.71
CA VAL A 28 -14.92 22.14 -4.13
C VAL A 28 -15.66 21.15 -5.01
N GLU A 29 -16.23 21.64 -6.12
CA GLU A 29 -16.98 20.81 -7.06
C GLU A 29 -16.04 20.07 -8.05
N ARG A 30 -14.94 20.70 -8.42
CA ARG A 30 -13.96 20.13 -9.34
C ARG A 30 -12.61 19.97 -8.66
N LEU A 31 -11.93 18.86 -8.94
CA LEU A 31 -10.66 18.51 -8.34
C LEU A 31 -9.60 19.61 -8.52
N GLU A 32 -9.53 20.22 -9.69
CA GLU A 32 -8.53 21.22 -10.03
C GLU A 32 -8.66 22.52 -9.20
N GLU A 33 -9.84 22.78 -8.66
CA GLU A 33 -10.08 23.94 -7.78
C GLU A 33 -9.34 23.83 -6.46
N MET A 34 -8.87 22.60 -6.09
CA MET A 34 -8.01 22.42 -4.93
C MET A 34 -6.58 22.94 -5.16
N LEU A 35 -6.09 23.01 -6.40
CA LEU A 35 -4.69 23.35 -6.69
C LEU A 35 -4.19 24.62 -6.00
N PRO A 36 -4.90 25.77 -6.04
CA PRO A 36 -4.46 26.99 -5.33
C PRO A 36 -4.68 26.94 -3.82
N LEU A 37 -5.42 25.98 -3.29
CA LEU A 37 -5.88 25.93 -1.90
C LEU A 37 -5.03 25.02 -1.00
N VAL A 38 -4.14 24.19 -1.60
CA VAL A 38 -3.40 23.15 -0.87
C VAL A 38 -1.92 23.12 -1.26
N ASP A 39 -1.07 22.68 -0.33
CA ASP A 39 0.34 22.43 -0.56
C ASP A 39 0.64 20.98 -0.91
N GLY A 40 -0.29 20.10 -0.62
CA GLY A 40 -0.25 18.68 -0.95
C GLY A 40 -1.63 18.06 -0.91
N VAL A 41 -1.79 16.88 -1.52
CA VAL A 41 -3.06 16.16 -1.64
C VAL A 41 -2.92 14.71 -1.17
N ILE A 42 -3.97 14.21 -0.51
CA ILE A 42 -4.17 12.78 -0.24
C ILE A 42 -5.27 12.29 -1.18
N VAL A 43 -4.91 11.44 -2.12
CA VAL A 43 -5.83 10.76 -3.02
C VAL A 43 -6.24 9.44 -2.38
N HIS A 44 -7.53 9.30 -2.02
CA HIS A 44 -8.05 8.10 -1.35
C HIS A 44 -9.45 7.71 -1.84
N THR A 45 -9.75 7.99 -3.09
CA THR A 45 -11.00 7.54 -3.73
C THR A 45 -11.06 6.01 -3.79
N THR A 46 -12.26 5.46 -3.77
CA THR A 46 -12.45 4.01 -3.76
C THR A 46 -12.02 3.35 -5.07
N ASN A 47 -12.13 4.08 -6.17
CA ASN A 47 -11.73 3.62 -7.50
C ASN A 47 -10.24 3.91 -7.73
N TRP A 48 -9.40 2.92 -7.45
CA TRP A 48 -7.95 3.04 -7.61
C TRP A 48 -7.48 3.18 -9.07
N ASP A 49 -8.28 2.80 -10.06
CA ASP A 49 -7.95 3.00 -11.47
C ASP A 49 -7.98 4.50 -11.88
N ARG A 50 -8.49 5.35 -10.98
CA ARG A 50 -8.51 6.80 -11.15
C ARG A 50 -7.46 7.54 -10.33
N HIS A 51 -6.69 6.84 -9.50
CA HIS A 51 -5.72 7.48 -8.61
C HIS A 51 -4.67 8.29 -9.37
N MET A 52 -4.12 7.75 -10.46
CA MET A 52 -3.11 8.45 -11.25
C MET A 52 -3.68 9.70 -11.94
N GLU A 53 -4.86 9.60 -12.54
CA GLU A 53 -5.58 10.74 -13.14
C GLU A 53 -5.83 11.85 -12.11
N GLN A 54 -6.24 11.48 -10.90
CA GLN A 54 -6.53 12.43 -9.83
C GLN A 54 -5.27 13.04 -9.21
N ALA A 55 -4.18 12.30 -9.15
CA ALA A 55 -2.91 12.75 -8.61
C ALA A 55 -2.13 13.67 -9.57
N GLU A 56 -2.20 13.39 -10.87
CA GLU A 56 -1.35 14.01 -11.90
C GLU A 56 -1.38 15.54 -11.90
N PRO A 57 -2.52 16.25 -11.78
CA PRO A 57 -2.53 17.71 -11.75
C PRO A 57 -1.69 18.30 -10.60
N PHE A 58 -1.71 17.64 -9.44
CA PHE A 58 -0.96 18.06 -8.26
C PHE A 58 0.53 17.73 -8.41
N VAL A 59 0.87 16.57 -8.95
CA VAL A 59 2.27 16.20 -9.27
C VAL A 59 2.86 17.21 -10.24
N LYS A 60 2.17 17.52 -11.34
CA LYS A 60 2.63 18.52 -12.33
C LYS A 60 2.75 19.93 -11.76
N ALA A 61 1.94 20.26 -10.77
CA ALA A 61 2.04 21.53 -10.03
C ALA A 61 3.13 21.53 -8.94
N GLY A 62 3.93 20.46 -8.82
CA GLY A 62 4.99 20.33 -7.81
C GLY A 62 4.48 20.18 -6.38
N LYS A 63 3.22 19.79 -6.19
CA LYS A 63 2.62 19.55 -4.88
C LYS A 63 3.03 18.19 -4.33
N SER A 64 3.04 18.05 -3.00
CA SER A 64 3.21 16.74 -2.37
C SER A 64 1.98 15.88 -2.57
N VAL A 65 2.16 14.61 -2.93
CA VAL A 65 1.06 13.69 -3.18
C VAL A 65 1.22 12.41 -2.36
N PHE A 66 0.17 12.03 -1.65
CA PHE A 66 0.02 10.72 -1.04
C PHE A 66 -1.13 9.99 -1.73
N ILE A 67 -0.90 8.78 -2.21
CA ILE A 67 -1.93 7.94 -2.82
C ILE A 67 -2.23 6.76 -1.89
N ASP A 68 -3.49 6.64 -1.46
CA ASP A 68 -3.92 5.53 -0.62
C ASP A 68 -3.93 4.20 -1.38
N LYS A 69 -4.04 3.15 -0.65
CA LYS A 69 -4.06 1.78 -1.16
C LYS A 69 -5.40 1.42 -1.88
N PRO A 70 -5.36 0.57 -2.89
CA PRO A 70 -4.18 0.22 -3.67
C PRO A 70 -3.64 1.44 -4.41
N VAL A 71 -2.35 1.65 -4.43
CA VAL A 71 -1.76 2.80 -5.16
C VAL A 71 -2.09 2.67 -6.65
N ALA A 72 -1.96 1.47 -7.20
CA ALA A 72 -2.26 1.15 -8.59
C ALA A 72 -2.84 -0.25 -8.71
N GLY A 73 -3.74 -0.46 -9.67
CA GLY A 73 -4.34 -1.75 -10.00
C GLY A 73 -3.76 -2.42 -11.24
N ASN A 74 -2.89 -1.73 -11.96
CA ASN A 74 -2.28 -2.18 -13.21
C ASN A 74 -0.84 -1.67 -13.35
N GLN A 75 -0.07 -2.29 -14.26
CA GLN A 75 1.33 -1.96 -14.50
C GLN A 75 1.55 -0.53 -14.98
N LYS A 76 0.71 -0.04 -15.89
CA LYS A 76 0.84 1.31 -16.45
C LYS A 76 0.81 2.36 -15.34
N ASP A 77 -0.14 2.26 -14.44
CA ASP A 77 -0.31 3.20 -13.33
C ASP A 77 0.81 3.05 -12.31
N ALA A 78 1.24 1.81 -12.02
CA ALA A 78 2.38 1.55 -11.15
C ALA A 78 3.67 2.15 -11.70
N ASN A 79 3.93 1.99 -13.00
CA ASN A 79 5.10 2.57 -13.65
C ASN A 79 5.03 4.10 -13.68
N LEU A 80 3.88 4.69 -13.96
CA LEU A 80 3.69 6.14 -13.91
C LEU A 80 4.02 6.71 -12.52
N PHE A 81 3.57 6.06 -11.44
CA PHE A 81 3.91 6.45 -10.08
C PHE A 81 5.43 6.40 -9.83
N LEU A 82 6.10 5.31 -10.25
CA LEU A 82 7.55 5.17 -10.12
C LEU A 82 8.32 6.21 -10.95
N ASP A 83 7.82 6.54 -12.14
CA ASP A 83 8.41 7.58 -12.99
C ASP A 83 8.31 8.97 -12.33
N TRP A 84 7.22 9.29 -11.66
CA TRP A 84 7.12 10.51 -10.86
C TRP A 84 8.17 10.55 -9.74
N MET A 85 8.36 9.44 -9.02
CA MET A 85 9.41 9.36 -8.00
C MET A 85 10.81 9.52 -8.60
N LYS A 86 11.08 8.86 -9.74
CA LYS A 86 12.35 8.93 -10.48
C LYS A 86 12.66 10.34 -10.98
N GLN A 87 11.64 11.09 -11.37
CA GLN A 87 11.76 12.50 -11.78
C GLN A 87 11.92 13.45 -10.60
N GLY A 88 11.87 12.95 -9.36
CA GLY A 88 12.05 13.75 -8.16
C GLY A 88 10.78 14.43 -7.65
N TYR A 89 9.60 14.08 -8.18
CA TYR A 89 8.34 14.55 -7.59
C TYR A 89 8.13 13.97 -6.21
N ARG A 90 7.54 14.76 -5.32
CA ARG A 90 7.27 14.37 -3.94
C ARG A 90 6.00 13.54 -3.84
N VAL A 91 6.10 12.28 -4.26
CA VAL A 91 5.00 11.31 -4.23
C VAL A 91 5.32 10.15 -3.31
N THR A 92 4.32 9.67 -2.59
CA THR A 92 4.39 8.47 -1.73
C THR A 92 2.99 7.88 -1.60
N GLY A 93 2.87 6.72 -0.95
CA GLY A 93 1.55 6.10 -0.82
C GLY A 93 1.59 4.71 -0.18
N GLY A 94 0.51 3.98 -0.40
CA GLY A 94 0.36 2.58 0.00
C GLY A 94 -0.42 2.36 1.29
N SER A 95 -0.41 1.12 1.73
CA SER A 95 -1.23 0.67 2.85
C SER A 95 -0.68 1.09 4.22
N VAL A 96 -1.59 1.49 5.10
CA VAL A 96 -1.31 1.74 6.53
C VAL A 96 -0.62 0.56 7.23
N MET A 97 -0.83 -0.68 6.75
CA MET A 97 -0.27 -1.87 7.37
C MET A 97 1.26 -1.94 7.27
N ARG A 98 1.85 -1.27 6.28
CA ARG A 98 3.31 -1.15 6.18
C ARG A 98 3.90 -0.30 7.31
N TYR A 99 3.11 0.63 7.84
CA TYR A 99 3.53 1.64 8.81
C TYR A 99 2.99 1.40 10.22
N CYS A 100 2.27 0.29 10.47
CA CYS A 100 1.63 0.08 11.76
C CYS A 100 2.66 -0.01 12.89
N LYS A 101 2.25 0.49 14.05
CA LYS A 101 3.09 0.63 15.26
C LYS A 101 3.69 -0.71 15.67
N GLU A 102 2.92 -1.77 15.59
CA GLU A 102 3.29 -3.11 16.05
C GLU A 102 4.41 -3.71 15.18
N VAL A 103 4.38 -3.49 13.87
CA VAL A 103 5.47 -3.86 12.97
C VAL A 103 6.73 -3.05 13.30
N ALA A 104 6.59 -1.75 13.52
CA ALA A 104 7.73 -0.91 13.89
C ALA A 104 8.33 -1.33 15.24
N GLN A 105 7.52 -1.68 16.23
CA GLN A 105 7.97 -2.18 17.52
C GLN A 105 8.70 -3.52 17.41
N PHE A 106 8.15 -4.45 16.61
CA PHE A 106 8.81 -5.73 16.33
C PHE A 106 10.19 -5.52 15.68
N LEU A 107 10.28 -4.66 14.68
CA LEU A 107 11.53 -4.38 14.00
C LEU A 107 12.55 -3.63 14.86
N ALA A 108 12.09 -2.86 15.85
CA ALA A 108 12.95 -2.17 16.81
C ALA A 108 13.65 -3.12 17.80
N ILE A 109 13.18 -4.37 17.95
CA ILE A 109 13.89 -5.39 18.74
C ILE A 109 15.21 -5.72 18.03
N PRO A 110 16.37 -5.58 18.67
CA PRO A 110 17.65 -5.91 18.06
C PRO A 110 17.65 -7.33 17.46
N GLU A 111 18.23 -7.52 16.29
CA GLU A 111 18.26 -8.82 15.62
C GLU A 111 18.94 -9.90 16.49
N THR A 112 19.96 -9.51 17.28
CA THR A 112 20.60 -10.37 18.26
C THR A 112 19.65 -10.93 19.30
N GLU A 113 18.53 -10.28 19.57
CA GLU A 113 17.47 -10.71 20.50
C GLU A 113 16.28 -11.31 19.73
N ARG A 114 15.79 -10.60 18.71
CA ARG A 114 14.65 -10.97 17.88
C ARG A 114 14.91 -12.26 17.10
N GLY A 115 16.12 -12.42 16.61
CA GLY A 115 16.51 -13.43 15.64
C GLY A 115 16.32 -12.93 14.20
N ARG A 116 16.93 -13.65 13.25
CA ARG A 116 16.77 -13.43 11.82
C ARG A 116 15.41 -13.96 11.37
N ILE A 117 14.65 -13.14 10.66
CA ILE A 117 13.33 -13.51 10.14
C ILE A 117 13.51 -14.52 9.01
N TYR A 118 12.77 -15.65 9.06
CA TYR A 118 12.70 -16.63 7.99
C TYR A 118 11.37 -16.62 7.25
N THR A 119 10.29 -16.52 8.01
CA THR A 119 8.94 -16.62 7.44
C THR A 119 8.01 -15.68 8.19
N ALA A 120 7.08 -15.08 7.45
CA ALA A 120 5.95 -14.35 8.02
C ALA A 120 4.65 -14.82 7.37
N TYR A 121 3.57 -14.89 8.15
CA TYR A 121 2.23 -15.25 7.72
C TYR A 121 1.24 -14.17 8.09
N SER A 122 0.28 -13.89 7.20
CA SER A 122 -0.90 -13.05 7.48
C SER A 122 -2.13 -13.62 6.78
N SER A 123 -3.33 -13.25 7.27
CA SER A 123 -4.58 -13.53 6.56
C SER A 123 -5.45 -12.27 6.50
N ILE A 124 -6.04 -12.03 5.33
CA ILE A 124 -6.90 -10.88 5.07
C ILE A 124 -8.22 -11.36 4.48
N GLY A 125 -9.32 -10.96 5.10
CA GLY A 125 -10.67 -11.19 4.58
C GLY A 125 -11.12 -10.12 3.60
N VAL A 126 -12.43 -10.08 3.34
CA VAL A 126 -13.17 -9.17 2.47
C VAL A 126 -12.95 -9.46 0.99
N ASP A 127 -11.76 -9.20 0.44
CA ASP A 127 -11.41 -9.50 -0.95
C ASP A 127 -9.90 -9.73 -1.14
N ASP A 128 -9.51 -10.13 -2.35
CA ASP A 128 -8.14 -10.49 -2.66
C ASP A 128 -7.24 -9.33 -3.07
N TYR A 129 -7.80 -8.16 -3.40
CA TYR A 129 -7.02 -7.03 -3.89
C TYR A 129 -7.18 -5.77 -3.04
N ASN A 130 -8.39 -5.18 -2.97
CA ASN A 130 -8.62 -3.93 -2.26
C ASN A 130 -8.29 -4.04 -0.75
N TYR A 131 -8.73 -5.14 -0.11
CA TYR A 131 -8.32 -5.48 1.25
C TYR A 131 -7.06 -6.35 1.28
N GLY A 132 -6.91 -7.26 0.33
CA GLY A 132 -5.75 -8.14 0.23
C GLY A 132 -4.42 -7.39 0.23
N ILE A 133 -4.37 -6.19 -0.37
CA ILE A 133 -3.17 -5.34 -0.40
C ILE A 133 -2.62 -5.01 1.00
N HIS A 134 -3.47 -4.97 2.02
CA HIS A 134 -3.04 -4.79 3.41
C HIS A 134 -2.12 -5.92 3.89
N GLY A 135 -2.39 -7.17 3.48
CA GLY A 135 -1.56 -8.32 3.81
C GLY A 135 -0.20 -8.27 3.11
N TYR A 136 -0.18 -7.99 1.81
CA TYR A 136 1.07 -7.83 1.06
C TYR A 136 1.93 -6.72 1.66
N ALA A 137 1.31 -5.57 1.97
CA ALA A 137 2.01 -4.43 2.56
C ALA A 137 2.53 -4.72 3.99
N MET A 138 1.77 -5.47 4.80
CA MET A 138 2.20 -5.89 6.13
C MET A 138 3.41 -6.83 6.06
N LEU A 139 3.35 -7.84 5.18
CA LEU A 139 4.47 -8.75 4.96
C LEU A 139 5.70 -8.02 4.44
N ALA A 140 5.55 -7.12 3.46
CA ALA A 140 6.64 -6.27 2.98
C ALA A 140 7.18 -5.33 4.07
N GLY A 141 6.32 -4.83 4.96
CA GLY A 141 6.73 -4.03 6.13
C GLY A 141 7.59 -4.82 7.11
N ILE A 142 7.25 -6.09 7.37
CA ILE A 142 7.97 -7.00 8.28
C ILE A 142 9.27 -7.50 7.64
N MET A 143 9.21 -7.92 6.38
CA MET A 143 10.30 -8.62 5.70
C MET A 143 11.27 -7.65 4.99
N GLY A 144 10.86 -6.39 4.78
CA GLY A 144 11.60 -5.45 3.93
C GLY A 144 11.38 -5.70 2.45
N GLY A 145 12.08 -4.93 1.63
CA GLY A 145 12.05 -5.07 0.17
C GLY A 145 12.73 -6.33 -0.35
N GLY A 146 12.61 -6.55 -1.67
CA GLY A 146 13.25 -7.66 -2.37
C GLY A 146 12.31 -8.82 -2.69
N ILE A 147 11.01 -8.58 -2.80
CA ILE A 147 10.06 -9.59 -3.32
C ILE A 147 10.48 -9.98 -4.73
N GLN A 148 10.77 -11.27 -4.93
CA GLN A 148 11.22 -11.82 -6.19
C GLN A 148 10.10 -12.46 -6.99
N SER A 149 9.29 -13.30 -6.35
CA SER A 149 8.22 -14.05 -7.02
C SER A 149 7.02 -14.30 -6.12
N VAL A 150 5.89 -14.57 -6.78
CA VAL A 150 4.62 -14.89 -6.12
C VAL A 150 4.02 -16.12 -6.78
N GLN A 151 3.43 -17.00 -5.98
CA GLN A 151 2.73 -18.18 -6.45
C GLN A 151 1.45 -18.42 -5.67
N TYR A 152 0.36 -18.62 -6.41
CA TYR A 152 -0.87 -19.17 -5.87
C TYR A 152 -0.74 -20.69 -5.72
N VAL A 153 -1.03 -21.21 -4.53
CA VAL A 153 -0.85 -22.64 -4.23
C VAL A 153 -2.16 -23.37 -3.88
N GLY A 154 -3.27 -22.76 -4.21
CA GLY A 154 -4.58 -23.41 -4.10
C GLY A 154 -5.45 -22.89 -2.98
N SER A 155 -6.61 -23.47 -2.91
CA SER A 155 -7.77 -23.37 -2.07
C SER A 155 -8.99 -22.71 -2.72
N SER A 156 -10.16 -23.17 -2.37
CA SER A 156 -11.41 -22.84 -3.05
C SER A 156 -11.92 -21.42 -2.76
N ASN A 157 -12.10 -21.04 -1.51
CA ASN A 157 -12.72 -19.77 -1.13
C ASN A 157 -11.70 -18.72 -0.68
N GLN A 158 -10.57 -19.17 -0.15
CA GLN A 158 -9.45 -18.32 0.23
C GLN A 158 -8.21 -18.72 -0.55
N LYS A 159 -7.56 -17.76 -1.18
CA LYS A 159 -6.36 -18.00 -1.95
C LYS A 159 -5.17 -18.08 -1.01
N GLN A 160 -4.42 -19.17 -1.10
CA GLN A 160 -3.13 -19.32 -0.44
C GLN A 160 -2.05 -18.83 -1.38
N ILE A 161 -1.28 -17.85 -0.94
CA ILE A 161 -0.24 -17.20 -1.73
C ILE A 161 1.11 -17.41 -1.04
N VAL A 162 2.09 -17.89 -1.79
CA VAL A 162 3.50 -17.92 -1.40
C VAL A 162 4.20 -16.73 -2.05
N ILE A 163 4.92 -15.95 -1.25
CA ILE A 163 5.70 -14.79 -1.68
C ILE A 163 7.16 -15.10 -1.35
N GLU A 164 8.04 -15.11 -2.33
CA GLU A 164 9.46 -15.38 -2.13
C GLU A 164 10.28 -14.09 -2.24
N TRP A 165 11.17 -13.90 -1.29
CA TRP A 165 12.19 -12.86 -1.33
C TRP A 165 13.46 -13.35 -1.99
N SER A 166 14.23 -12.46 -2.59
CA SER A 166 15.48 -12.77 -3.29
C SER A 166 16.56 -13.40 -2.42
N ASP A 167 16.44 -13.27 -1.10
CA ASP A 167 17.34 -13.88 -0.11
C ASP A 167 16.85 -15.23 0.43
N GLY A 168 15.78 -15.79 -0.15
CA GLY A 168 15.21 -17.08 0.18
C GLY A 168 14.19 -17.07 1.33
N ARG A 169 13.86 -15.91 1.91
CA ARG A 169 12.79 -15.81 2.89
C ARG A 169 11.42 -15.97 2.22
N ILE A 170 10.43 -16.45 2.99
CA ILE A 170 9.09 -16.75 2.48
C ILE A 170 8.03 -16.02 3.30
N GLY A 171 7.15 -15.31 2.60
CA GLY A 171 5.89 -14.81 3.12
C GLY A 171 4.74 -15.73 2.70
N LEU A 172 3.83 -15.99 3.62
CA LEU A 172 2.60 -16.74 3.37
C LEU A 172 1.41 -15.82 3.60
N LEU A 173 0.52 -15.73 2.63
CA LEU A 173 -0.66 -14.88 2.70
C LEU A 173 -1.91 -15.66 2.33
N THR A 174 -2.93 -15.58 3.19
CA THR A 174 -4.28 -16.04 2.88
C THR A 174 -5.16 -14.85 2.57
N VAL A 175 -5.75 -14.80 1.37
CA VAL A 175 -6.67 -13.73 0.94
C VAL A 175 -7.92 -14.31 0.30
N GLY A 176 -9.03 -13.60 0.40
CA GLY A 176 -10.26 -13.99 -0.31
C GLY A 176 -11.54 -13.44 0.32
N LYS A 177 -12.68 -13.79 -0.29
CA LYS A 177 -14.01 -13.35 0.13
C LYS A 177 -14.42 -14.03 1.43
N THR A 178 -14.24 -13.35 2.54
CA THR A 178 -14.73 -13.75 3.87
C THR A 178 -15.25 -12.53 4.62
N ALA A 179 -15.68 -12.73 5.87
CA ALA A 179 -15.87 -11.62 6.79
C ALA A 179 -14.55 -10.85 6.98
N TRP A 180 -14.67 -9.62 7.44
CA TRP A 180 -13.51 -8.86 7.88
C TRP A 180 -12.76 -9.61 9.00
N LEU A 181 -11.44 -9.71 8.87
CA LEU A 181 -10.55 -10.32 9.85
C LEU A 181 -9.67 -9.24 10.50
N PRO A 182 -9.37 -9.33 11.81
CA PRO A 182 -8.41 -8.45 12.46
C PRO A 182 -7.04 -8.54 11.80
N PHE A 183 -6.40 -7.41 11.56
CA PHE A 183 -5.05 -7.38 11.00
C PHE A 183 -4.04 -7.99 11.95
N HIS A 184 -3.26 -8.93 11.45
CA HIS A 184 -2.28 -9.67 12.25
C HIS A 184 -1.18 -10.26 11.38
N ALA A 185 -0.05 -10.62 12.00
CA ALA A 185 0.96 -11.50 11.41
C ALA A 185 1.55 -12.43 12.44
N THR A 186 1.96 -13.61 12.00
CA THR A 186 2.84 -14.53 12.74
C THR A 186 4.20 -14.50 12.07
N VAL A 187 5.25 -14.22 12.83
CA VAL A 187 6.62 -14.13 12.31
C VAL A 187 7.49 -15.19 12.99
N THR A 188 8.13 -16.03 12.19
CA THR A 188 9.08 -17.04 12.63
C THR A 188 10.50 -16.56 12.37
N THR A 189 11.30 -16.57 13.43
CA THR A 189 12.73 -16.27 13.37
C THR A 189 13.56 -17.50 13.73
N ASP A 190 14.87 -17.44 13.63
CA ASP A 190 15.76 -18.50 14.10
C ASP A 190 15.77 -18.66 15.64
N LYS A 191 15.09 -17.80 16.38
CA LYS A 191 15.04 -17.83 17.86
C LYS A 191 13.66 -17.99 18.45
N LYS A 192 12.65 -17.36 17.84
CA LYS A 192 11.31 -17.22 18.45
C LYS A 192 10.22 -17.14 17.37
N VAL A 193 8.99 -17.35 17.80
CA VAL A 193 7.78 -17.02 17.04
C VAL A 193 7.14 -15.81 17.69
N TYR A 194 6.80 -14.81 16.88
CA TYR A 194 6.13 -13.59 17.30
C TYR A 194 4.72 -13.53 16.73
N GLN A 195 3.79 -13.07 17.56
CA GLN A 195 2.42 -12.75 17.14
C GLN A 195 2.28 -11.23 17.13
N ILE A 196 1.91 -10.69 16.00
CA ILE A 196 1.65 -9.26 15.81
C ILE A 196 0.14 -9.11 15.64
N ALA A 197 -0.53 -8.49 16.59
CA ALA A 197 -1.94 -8.12 16.51
C ALA A 197 -2.02 -6.60 16.42
N VAL A 198 -2.65 -6.09 15.36
CA VAL A 198 -2.67 -4.66 15.05
C VAL A 198 -3.82 -3.95 15.76
N ASP A 199 -3.52 -2.85 16.44
CA ASP A 199 -4.51 -1.94 16.99
C ASP A 199 -5.04 -0.99 15.90
N ASN A 200 -6.22 -1.29 15.38
CA ASN A 200 -6.85 -0.51 14.31
C ASN A 200 -7.10 0.97 14.67
N MET A 201 -7.16 1.31 15.94
CA MET A 201 -7.36 2.70 16.36
C MET A 201 -6.13 3.58 16.14
N GLN A 202 -4.95 2.98 15.96
CA GLN A 202 -3.68 3.70 15.84
C GLN A 202 -3.08 3.67 14.40
N ILE A 203 -3.62 2.87 13.49
CA ILE A 203 -2.99 2.63 12.18
C ILE A 203 -2.77 3.89 11.35
N TYR A 204 -3.78 4.76 11.25
CA TYR A 204 -3.66 6.01 10.48
C TYR A 204 -2.71 7.00 11.13
N ARG A 205 -2.73 7.09 12.47
CA ARG A 205 -1.79 7.94 13.19
C ARG A 205 -0.35 7.48 12.95
N SER A 206 -0.07 6.20 13.09
CA SER A 206 1.26 5.62 12.86
C SER A 206 1.75 5.87 11.43
N MET A 207 0.87 5.73 10.44
CA MET A 207 1.19 6.05 9.04
C MET A 207 1.51 7.54 8.88
N LEU A 208 0.66 8.43 9.37
CA LEU A 208 0.86 9.86 9.24
C LEU A 208 2.16 10.33 9.92
N GLU A 209 2.48 9.81 11.11
CA GLU A 209 3.74 10.12 11.78
C GLU A 209 4.98 9.76 10.94
N ARG A 210 4.90 8.72 10.10
CA ARG A 210 5.98 8.30 9.21
C ARG A 210 5.99 9.05 7.87
N VAL A 211 4.82 9.39 7.34
CA VAL A 211 4.65 9.99 6.02
C VAL A 211 4.80 11.51 6.05
N MET A 212 4.25 12.17 7.07
CA MET A 212 4.16 13.63 7.14
C MET A 212 5.51 14.37 7.08
N PRO A 213 6.63 13.88 7.64
CA PRO A 213 7.92 14.56 7.46
C PRO A 213 8.31 14.72 5.99
N TYR A 214 8.13 13.67 5.19
CA TYR A 214 8.38 13.72 3.75
C TYR A 214 7.31 14.56 3.03
N PHE A 215 6.04 14.27 3.28
CA PHE A 215 4.91 14.96 2.65
C PHE A 215 4.95 16.48 2.87
N SER A 216 5.33 16.94 4.05
CA SER A 216 5.43 18.38 4.38
C SER A 216 6.74 19.05 3.97
N GLY A 217 7.66 18.34 3.32
CA GLY A 217 8.96 18.87 2.91
C GLY A 217 9.98 19.06 4.04
N LYS A 218 9.74 18.47 5.23
CA LYS A 218 10.72 18.51 6.34
C LYS A 218 11.93 17.60 6.08
N THR A 219 11.78 16.62 5.20
CA THR A 219 12.85 15.74 4.71
C THR A 219 12.62 15.43 3.24
N ASP A 220 13.70 15.20 2.50
CA ASP A 220 13.65 14.71 1.11
C ASP A 220 13.74 13.19 1.02
N VAL A 221 13.91 12.51 2.16
CA VAL A 221 13.95 11.05 2.22
C VAL A 221 12.52 10.51 2.30
N PRO A 222 12.04 9.76 1.28
CA PRO A 222 10.71 9.17 1.32
C PRO A 222 10.62 8.10 2.42
N PRO A 223 9.42 7.88 3.00
CA PRO A 223 9.23 6.89 4.07
C PRO A 223 9.50 5.44 3.62
N VAL A 224 9.37 5.20 2.33
CA VAL A 224 9.72 3.94 1.65
C VAL A 224 10.40 4.26 0.34
N GLY A 225 11.50 3.60 0.06
CA GLY A 225 12.27 3.81 -1.17
C GLY A 225 11.54 3.37 -2.43
N MET A 226 11.90 3.97 -3.57
CA MET A 226 11.29 3.72 -4.88
C MET A 226 11.30 2.23 -5.27
N ASN A 227 12.36 1.51 -4.93
CA ASN A 227 12.49 0.09 -5.29
C ASN A 227 11.53 -0.83 -4.51
N GLU A 228 10.98 -0.37 -3.39
CA GLU A 228 10.21 -1.17 -2.46
C GLU A 228 8.75 -0.74 -2.34
N ILE A 229 8.46 0.53 -2.66
CA ILE A 229 7.15 1.13 -2.33
C ILE A 229 5.99 0.40 -2.98
N LEU A 230 6.12 -0.02 -4.24
CA LEU A 230 5.08 -0.73 -4.99
C LEU A 230 5.28 -2.26 -5.06
N GLU A 231 6.23 -2.84 -4.33
CA GLU A 231 6.34 -4.30 -4.27
C GLU A 231 5.06 -4.99 -3.81
N PRO A 232 4.28 -4.48 -2.83
CA PRO A 232 2.99 -5.05 -2.48
C PRO A 232 2.00 -5.07 -3.64
N GLU A 233 1.91 -4.00 -4.43
CA GLU A 233 1.04 -3.87 -5.59
C GLU A 233 1.47 -4.86 -6.69
N PHE A 234 2.74 -4.92 -7.03
CA PHE A 234 3.26 -5.89 -8.00
C PHE A 234 3.06 -7.33 -7.51
N ALA A 235 3.24 -7.61 -6.22
CA ALA A 235 2.98 -8.94 -5.66
C ALA A 235 1.51 -9.32 -5.75
N ALA A 236 0.59 -8.38 -5.51
CA ALA A 236 -0.85 -8.62 -5.65
C ALA A 236 -1.26 -8.84 -7.12
N MET A 237 -0.68 -8.10 -8.06
CA MET A 237 -0.87 -8.32 -9.50
C MET A 237 -0.32 -9.69 -9.92
N ALA A 238 0.90 -10.05 -9.49
CA ALA A 238 1.52 -11.35 -9.74
C ALA A 238 0.67 -12.50 -9.20
N ALA A 239 0.10 -12.36 -8.00
CA ALA A 239 -0.78 -13.35 -7.41
C ALA A 239 -2.04 -13.59 -8.25
N ARG A 240 -2.64 -12.53 -8.80
CA ARG A 240 -3.79 -12.64 -9.72
C ARG A 240 -3.44 -13.33 -11.02
N ILE A 241 -2.27 -13.04 -11.59
CA ILE A 241 -1.75 -13.74 -12.78
C ILE A 241 -1.50 -15.21 -12.44
N SER A 242 -0.81 -15.51 -11.35
CA SER A 242 -0.55 -16.88 -10.90
C SER A 242 -1.84 -17.68 -10.72
N TRP A 243 -2.85 -17.08 -10.10
CA TRP A 243 -4.15 -17.70 -9.91
C TRP A 243 -4.85 -18.03 -11.25
N ARG A 244 -4.89 -17.04 -12.16
CA ARG A 244 -5.48 -17.25 -13.51
C ARG A 244 -4.74 -18.34 -14.28
N ASP A 245 -3.43 -18.44 -14.10
CA ASP A 245 -2.54 -19.38 -14.78
C ASP A 245 -2.32 -20.68 -13.96
N ASN A 246 -3.31 -21.09 -13.16
CA ASN A 246 -3.33 -22.35 -12.39
C ASN A 246 -2.13 -22.57 -11.46
N GLY A 247 -1.63 -21.52 -10.83
CA GLY A 247 -0.54 -21.59 -9.87
C GLY A 247 0.85 -21.49 -10.46
N ARG A 248 0.99 -20.97 -11.69
CA ARG A 248 2.30 -20.65 -12.25
C ARG A 248 3.02 -19.62 -11.35
N LYS A 249 4.26 -19.88 -11.01
CA LYS A 249 5.10 -18.89 -10.34
C LYS A 249 5.31 -17.68 -11.25
N VAL A 250 5.10 -16.48 -10.73
CA VAL A 250 5.24 -15.20 -11.45
C VAL A 250 6.33 -14.38 -10.77
N PHE A 251 7.32 -13.96 -11.54
CA PHE A 251 8.39 -13.09 -11.06
C PHE A 251 7.98 -11.63 -11.18
N LEU A 252 8.34 -10.79 -10.20
CA LEU A 252 8.02 -9.38 -10.26
C LEU A 252 8.74 -8.65 -11.41
N THR A 253 9.89 -9.18 -11.85
CA THR A 253 10.59 -8.69 -13.05
C THR A 253 9.72 -8.79 -14.30
N ASP A 254 8.89 -9.82 -14.42
CA ASP A 254 8.00 -10.00 -15.58
C ASP A 254 6.94 -8.89 -15.67
N LEU A 255 6.66 -8.22 -14.53
CA LEU A 255 5.73 -7.11 -14.42
C LEU A 255 6.37 -5.72 -14.56
N ARG A 256 7.68 -5.62 -14.36
CA ARG A 256 8.41 -4.34 -14.42
C ARG A 256 8.99 -4.02 -15.81
N HIS A 257 8.95 -4.99 -16.74
CA HIS A 257 9.65 -4.92 -18.03
C HIS A 257 8.75 -4.83 -19.26
N ASP A 258 7.44 -4.66 -19.12
CA ASP A 258 6.56 -4.45 -20.29
C ASP A 258 6.57 -3.01 -20.85
N ASP A 259 7.69 -2.29 -20.73
CA ASP A 259 7.94 -1.00 -21.42
C ASP A 259 8.59 -1.17 -22.80
N ALA A 260 8.48 -2.34 -23.42
CA ALA A 260 8.97 -2.58 -24.78
C ALA A 260 7.82 -3.06 -25.68
N GLY A 261 6.96 -2.11 -26.09
CA GLY A 261 5.90 -2.32 -27.07
C GLY A 261 5.37 -1.02 -27.59
#